data_610b360a3bcbe38543e6408ad87e03fd
#
_entry.id   610b360a3bcbe38543e6408ad87e03fd
#
_cell.length_a   1.000
_cell.length_b   1.000
_cell.length_c   1.000
_cell.angle_alpha   90.00
_cell.angle_beta   90.00
_cell.angle_gamma   90.00
#
_symmetry.space_group_name_H-M   'P 1'
#
loop_
_entity.id
_entity.type
_entity.pdbx_description
1 polymer ?
#
loop_
_entity_poly.entity_id
_entity_poly.type
_entity_poly.pdbx_seq_one_letter_code
_entity_poly.pdbx_strand_id
1 'polypeptide(L)'
;QDARNRGNVPKSQDLTTAVSVVIITLFIYFMLNNFYSVVHDMFLKASMMYSVPEMTPKDFWHFYTTLAGYWYVMMLPLFFVVLVVTLTVQILQVGLQFSTESMIPDFTKFNPINGLKKIVGKEAFVELARSLAKLVILSYFPYSLFLEEWPTITHLFHFTLGAALEYISWLIVKLILQIGLVMVIYGIMDYIWSVHRHIEQNKMTKQEVKEERKQSEGDMQVKQRIRQKQRELAQRSMMGDVPEADVVVTNPTHFAVALKYDRAVGSELGW
;
A
#
# COMPACT_ATOMS: atom_id res chain seq x y z
N GLN A 1 3.14 -1.62 14.44
CA GLN A 1 4.16 -0.79 13.78
C GLN A 1 5.21 -1.65 13.07
N ASP A 2 5.69 -2.73 13.64
CA ASP A 2 6.73 -3.60 13.05
C ASP A 2 6.31 -4.24 11.72
N ALA A 3 5.07 -4.75 11.62
CA ALA A 3 4.56 -5.28 10.36
C ALA A 3 4.55 -4.22 9.25
N ARG A 4 4.21 -2.99 9.61
CA ARG A 4 4.22 -1.85 8.69
C ARG A 4 5.64 -1.48 8.25
N ASN A 5 6.61 -1.48 9.17
CA ASN A 5 8.01 -1.20 8.87
C ASN A 5 8.62 -2.26 7.93
N ARG A 6 8.17 -3.51 8.02
CA ARG A 6 8.55 -4.61 7.12
C ARG A 6 7.84 -4.57 5.76
N GLY A 7 7.04 -3.54 5.47
CA GLY A 7 6.32 -3.42 4.22
C GLY A 7 5.10 -4.35 4.09
N ASN A 8 4.71 -5.02 5.18
CA ASN A 8 3.51 -5.84 5.21
C ASN A 8 2.29 -4.96 5.49
N VAL A 9 1.60 -4.54 4.43
CA VAL A 9 0.46 -3.64 4.47
C VAL A 9 -0.72 -4.24 3.70
N PRO A 10 -1.96 -4.03 4.19
CA PRO A 10 -3.14 -4.51 3.48
C PRO A 10 -3.34 -3.71 2.20
N LYS A 11 -3.48 -4.42 1.09
CA LYS A 11 -3.79 -3.82 -0.22
C LYS A 11 -4.68 -4.77 -1.02
N SER A 12 -5.51 -4.20 -1.89
CA SER A 12 -6.25 -4.94 -2.90
C SER A 12 -5.74 -4.55 -4.29
N GLN A 13 -5.21 -5.52 -5.02
CA GLN A 13 -4.81 -5.34 -6.41
C GLN A 13 -6.04 -5.18 -7.31
N ASP A 14 -7.12 -5.88 -6.98
CA ASP A 14 -8.38 -5.82 -7.72
C ASP A 14 -8.96 -4.41 -7.70
N LEU A 15 -8.95 -3.74 -6.55
CA LEU A 15 -9.39 -2.35 -6.42
C LEU A 15 -8.53 -1.40 -7.25
N THR A 16 -7.18 -1.54 -7.14
CA THR A 16 -6.26 -0.70 -7.92
C THR A 16 -6.50 -0.87 -9.42
N THR A 17 -6.61 -2.11 -9.89
CA THR A 17 -6.83 -2.41 -11.30
C THR A 17 -8.18 -1.88 -11.78
N ALA A 18 -9.26 -2.14 -11.04
CA ALA A 18 -10.61 -1.71 -11.41
C ALA A 18 -10.73 -0.18 -11.53
N VAL A 19 -10.26 0.55 -10.52
CA VAL A 19 -10.27 2.02 -10.53
C VAL A 19 -9.42 2.56 -11.68
N SER A 20 -8.22 1.98 -11.87
CA SER A 20 -7.34 2.40 -12.96
C SER A 20 -7.99 2.18 -14.34
N VAL A 21 -8.59 1.02 -14.57
CA VAL A 21 -9.27 0.71 -15.83
C VAL A 21 -10.41 1.68 -16.10
N VAL A 22 -11.25 1.96 -15.10
CA VAL A 22 -12.37 2.90 -15.25
C VAL A 22 -11.88 4.30 -15.62
N ILE A 23 -10.90 4.83 -14.89
CA ILE A 23 -10.38 6.19 -15.12
C ILE A 23 -9.66 6.29 -16.46
N ILE A 24 -8.84 5.29 -16.82
CA ILE A 24 -8.14 5.26 -18.10
C ILE A 24 -9.15 5.17 -19.25
N THR A 25 -10.20 4.37 -19.12
CA THR A 25 -11.25 4.27 -20.14
C THR A 25 -11.98 5.59 -20.34
N LEU A 26 -12.33 6.29 -19.26
CA LEU A 26 -12.91 7.63 -19.34
C LEU A 26 -11.95 8.63 -19.98
N PHE A 27 -10.68 8.59 -19.63
CA PHE A 27 -9.66 9.44 -20.24
C PHE A 27 -9.55 9.19 -21.75
N ILE A 28 -9.48 7.92 -22.18
CA ILE A 28 -9.42 7.55 -23.58
C ILE A 28 -10.67 8.05 -24.30
N TYR A 29 -11.86 7.85 -23.69
CA TYR A 29 -13.13 8.30 -24.28
C TYR A 29 -13.15 9.80 -24.52
N PHE A 30 -12.73 10.62 -23.55
CA PHE A 30 -12.63 12.08 -23.70
C PHE A 30 -11.56 12.52 -24.71
N MET A 31 -10.50 11.73 -24.90
CA MET A 31 -9.41 12.01 -25.85
C MET A 31 -9.62 11.36 -27.23
N LEU A 32 -10.71 10.66 -27.46
CA LEU A 32 -10.95 9.91 -28.71
C LEU A 32 -10.79 10.78 -29.96
N ASN A 33 -11.38 11.98 -29.95
CA ASN A 33 -11.29 12.90 -31.09
C ASN A 33 -9.84 13.38 -31.34
N ASN A 34 -9.08 13.63 -30.27
CA ASN A 34 -7.69 14.01 -30.38
C ASN A 34 -6.85 12.84 -30.92
N PHE A 35 -7.08 11.62 -30.44
CA PHE A 35 -6.40 10.44 -30.94
C PHE A 35 -6.73 10.19 -32.41
N TYR A 36 -7.99 10.35 -32.80
CA TYR A 36 -8.38 10.22 -34.20
C TYR A 36 -7.64 11.23 -35.08
N SER A 37 -7.58 12.51 -34.70
CA SER A 37 -6.89 13.53 -35.49
C SER A 37 -5.39 13.25 -35.62
N VAL A 38 -4.73 12.82 -34.53
CA VAL A 38 -3.30 12.48 -34.52
C VAL A 38 -3.02 11.28 -35.43
N VAL A 39 -3.84 10.23 -35.34
CA VAL A 39 -3.70 9.02 -36.19
C VAL A 39 -3.97 9.37 -37.67
N HIS A 40 -4.99 10.17 -37.94
CA HIS A 40 -5.33 10.63 -39.27
C HIS A 40 -4.16 11.43 -39.90
N ASP A 41 -3.59 12.41 -39.18
CA ASP A 41 -2.47 13.21 -39.63
C ASP A 41 -1.21 12.36 -39.83
N MET A 42 -0.96 11.41 -38.95
CA MET A 42 0.11 10.44 -39.06
C MET A 42 -0.04 9.59 -40.34
N PHE A 43 -1.25 9.12 -40.62
CA PHE A 43 -1.55 8.34 -41.82
C PHE A 43 -1.39 9.15 -43.10
N LEU A 44 -1.90 10.40 -43.13
CA LEU A 44 -1.74 11.29 -44.27
C LEU A 44 -0.25 11.56 -44.57
N LYS A 45 0.56 11.84 -43.56
CA LYS A 45 2.01 12.06 -43.74
C LYS A 45 2.72 10.78 -44.19
N ALA A 46 2.32 9.64 -43.68
CA ALA A 46 2.87 8.35 -44.13
C ALA A 46 2.52 8.05 -45.60
N SER A 47 1.28 8.36 -46.00
CA SER A 47 0.85 8.16 -47.39
C SER A 47 1.54 9.11 -48.38
N MET A 48 1.78 10.35 -47.99
CA MET A 48 2.53 11.31 -48.81
C MET A 48 3.98 10.85 -49.09
N MET A 49 4.59 10.17 -48.12
CA MET A 49 5.95 9.65 -48.28
C MET A 49 6.04 8.48 -49.25
N TYR A 50 4.96 7.72 -49.43
CA TYR A 50 4.88 6.66 -50.42
C TYR A 50 5.00 7.20 -51.88
N SER A 51 4.67 8.49 -52.07
CA SER A 51 4.73 9.14 -53.38
C SER A 51 6.12 9.71 -53.75
N VAL A 52 7.12 9.56 -52.87
CA VAL A 52 8.51 10.03 -53.11
C VAL A 52 9.29 8.96 -53.87
N PRO A 53 9.74 9.19 -55.14
CA PRO A 53 10.35 8.17 -55.96
C PRO A 53 11.72 7.67 -55.45
N GLU A 54 12.50 8.56 -54.82
CA GLU A 54 13.83 8.27 -54.23
C GLU A 54 13.93 8.89 -52.85
N MET A 55 13.96 8.04 -51.83
CA MET A 55 14.08 8.44 -50.44
C MET A 55 15.55 8.46 -50.03
N THR A 56 16.07 9.64 -49.66
CA THR A 56 17.41 9.73 -49.07
C THR A 56 17.41 9.29 -47.60
N PRO A 57 18.57 8.86 -47.04
CA PRO A 57 18.65 8.54 -45.60
C PRO A 57 18.22 9.67 -44.66
N LYS A 58 18.40 10.93 -45.13
CA LYS A 58 17.98 12.15 -44.39
C LYS A 58 16.46 12.30 -44.38
N ASP A 59 15.80 12.02 -45.49
CA ASP A 59 14.34 12.07 -45.61
C ASP A 59 13.71 10.97 -44.75
N PHE A 60 14.29 9.79 -44.75
CA PHE A 60 13.88 8.68 -43.89
C PHE A 60 13.99 9.04 -42.40
N TRP A 61 15.10 9.66 -41.99
CA TRP A 61 15.28 10.10 -40.59
C TRP A 61 14.29 11.17 -40.19
N HIS A 62 14.04 12.15 -41.06
CA HIS A 62 13.04 13.19 -40.82
C HIS A 62 11.62 12.63 -40.72
N PHE A 63 11.28 11.67 -41.57
CA PHE A 63 10.01 10.95 -41.50
C PHE A 63 9.85 10.19 -40.19
N TYR A 64 10.85 9.40 -39.81
CA TYR A 64 10.86 8.66 -38.58
C TYR A 64 10.67 9.54 -37.35
N THR A 65 11.42 10.64 -37.23
CA THR A 65 11.30 11.58 -36.11
C THR A 65 9.94 12.28 -36.08
N THR A 66 9.35 12.54 -37.24
CA THR A 66 8.00 13.12 -37.33
C THR A 66 6.95 12.12 -36.84
N LEU A 67 6.99 10.88 -37.29
CA LEU A 67 6.07 9.84 -36.81
C LEU A 67 6.25 9.57 -35.32
N ALA A 68 7.48 9.51 -34.86
CA ALA A 68 7.78 9.38 -33.43
C ALA A 68 7.18 10.53 -32.61
N GLY A 69 7.23 11.77 -33.14
CA GLY A 69 6.59 12.92 -32.51
C GLY A 69 5.09 12.74 -32.31
N TYR A 70 4.36 12.28 -33.33
CA TYR A 70 2.93 11.98 -33.20
C TYR A 70 2.67 10.89 -32.17
N TRP A 71 3.50 9.85 -32.16
CA TRP A 71 3.38 8.77 -31.19
C TRP A 71 3.58 9.26 -29.76
N TYR A 72 4.58 10.12 -29.51
CA TYR A 72 4.80 10.74 -28.20
C TYR A 72 3.60 11.59 -27.74
N VAL A 73 3.06 12.43 -28.62
CA VAL A 73 1.90 13.27 -28.29
C VAL A 73 0.69 12.42 -27.90
N MET A 74 0.51 11.24 -28.48
CA MET A 74 -0.60 10.34 -28.18
C MET A 74 -0.36 9.54 -26.89
N MET A 75 0.86 9.01 -26.71
CA MET A 75 1.15 8.05 -25.62
C MET A 75 1.52 8.71 -24.30
N LEU A 76 2.20 9.86 -24.34
CA LEU A 76 2.69 10.52 -23.12
C LEU A 76 1.57 10.92 -22.14
N PRO A 77 0.45 11.54 -22.58
CA PRO A 77 -0.67 11.83 -21.70
C PRO A 77 -1.28 10.56 -21.10
N LEU A 78 -1.38 9.49 -21.89
CA LEU A 78 -1.91 8.19 -21.44
C LEU A 78 -1.03 7.60 -20.33
N PHE A 79 0.29 7.53 -20.54
CA PHE A 79 1.23 7.05 -19.53
C PHE A 79 1.21 7.90 -18.27
N PHE A 80 1.09 9.21 -18.41
CA PHE A 80 1.00 10.12 -17.28
C PHE A 80 -0.24 9.85 -16.44
N VAL A 81 -1.41 9.70 -17.08
CA VAL A 81 -2.67 9.37 -16.37
C VAL A 81 -2.57 8.02 -15.69
N VAL A 82 -2.06 6.98 -16.37
CA VAL A 82 -1.87 5.64 -15.78
C VAL A 82 -1.00 5.73 -14.53
N LEU A 83 0.12 6.44 -14.61
CA LEU A 83 1.05 6.61 -13.50
C LEU A 83 0.39 7.34 -12.32
N VAL A 84 -0.25 8.49 -12.58
CA VAL A 84 -0.90 9.30 -11.54
C VAL A 84 -2.02 8.51 -10.87
N VAL A 85 -2.89 7.86 -11.64
CA VAL A 85 -4.02 7.09 -11.11
C VAL A 85 -3.51 5.92 -10.25
N THR A 86 -2.56 5.14 -10.78
CA THR A 86 -2.04 3.97 -10.07
C THR A 86 -1.36 4.38 -8.76
N LEU A 87 -0.53 5.43 -8.79
CA LEU A 87 0.12 5.94 -7.57
C LEU A 87 -0.91 6.46 -6.57
N THR A 88 -1.89 7.24 -7.04
CA THR A 88 -2.93 7.80 -6.17
C THR A 88 -3.72 6.69 -5.46
N VAL A 89 -4.17 5.68 -6.20
CA VAL A 89 -4.93 4.57 -5.61
C VAL A 89 -4.08 3.77 -4.61
N GLN A 90 -2.80 3.55 -4.91
CA GLN A 90 -1.91 2.85 -3.97
C GLN A 90 -1.63 3.69 -2.72
N ILE A 91 -1.40 5.00 -2.86
CA ILE A 91 -1.20 5.90 -1.73
C ILE A 91 -2.45 5.98 -0.85
N LEU A 92 -3.64 6.00 -1.44
CA LEU A 92 -4.90 6.00 -0.69
C LEU A 92 -5.13 4.69 0.08
N GLN A 93 -4.69 3.54 -0.45
CA GLN A 93 -4.82 2.24 0.23
C GLN A 93 -3.80 2.03 1.35
N VAL A 94 -2.55 2.38 1.12
CA VAL A 94 -1.42 2.00 1.98
C VAL A 94 -0.84 3.19 2.73
N GLY A 95 -1.02 4.40 2.19
CA GLY A 95 -0.31 5.61 2.61
C GLY A 95 1.09 5.69 2.00
N LEU A 96 1.76 6.81 2.23
CA LEU A 96 3.17 6.98 1.86
C LEU A 96 4.03 6.18 2.85
N GLN A 97 4.64 5.12 2.36
CA GLN A 97 5.50 4.27 3.16
C GLN A 97 6.74 3.83 2.38
N PHE A 98 7.90 4.11 2.95
CA PHE A 98 9.19 3.62 2.46
C PHE A 98 9.70 2.53 3.41
N SER A 99 9.77 1.29 2.93
CA SER A 99 10.34 0.17 3.67
C SER A 99 11.62 -0.28 2.98
N THR A 100 12.76 -0.01 3.60
CA THR A 100 14.07 -0.48 3.12
C THR A 100 14.25 -1.98 3.33
N GLU A 101 13.61 -2.55 4.36
CA GLU A 101 13.68 -3.99 4.64
C GLU A 101 13.05 -4.85 3.53
N SER A 102 12.01 -4.34 2.87
CA SER A 102 11.35 -5.06 1.75
C SER A 102 12.22 -5.16 0.50
N MET A 103 13.31 -4.37 0.39
CA MET A 103 14.25 -4.39 -0.74
C MET A 103 15.36 -5.45 -0.57
N ILE A 104 15.50 -6.00 0.63
CA ILE A 104 16.50 -7.05 0.90
C ILE A 104 15.96 -8.39 0.36
N PRO A 105 16.68 -9.07 -0.53
CA PRO A 105 16.25 -10.35 -1.09
C PRO A 105 16.17 -11.41 0.01
N ASP A 106 14.99 -11.97 0.17
CA ASP A 106 14.72 -13.03 1.16
C ASP A 106 14.79 -14.40 0.48
N PHE A 107 15.94 -15.04 0.59
CA PHE A 107 16.19 -16.36 -0.01
C PHE A 107 15.34 -17.48 0.61
N THR A 108 14.72 -17.28 1.78
CA THR A 108 13.83 -18.28 2.39
C THR A 108 12.54 -18.47 1.59
N LYS A 109 12.16 -17.51 0.76
CA LYS A 109 10.99 -17.59 -0.13
C LYS A 109 11.18 -18.54 -1.31
N PHE A 110 12.42 -18.93 -1.62
CA PHE A 110 12.73 -19.87 -2.71
C PHE A 110 12.55 -21.35 -2.32
N ASN A 111 12.09 -21.65 -1.11
CA ASN A 111 11.85 -23.03 -0.70
C ASN A 111 10.65 -23.63 -1.46
N PRO A 112 10.87 -24.62 -2.38
CA PRO A 112 9.81 -25.18 -3.21
C PRO A 112 8.73 -25.93 -2.40
N ILE A 113 9.09 -26.50 -1.25
CA ILE A 113 8.14 -27.22 -0.39
C ILE A 113 7.09 -26.27 0.19
N ASN A 114 7.50 -25.06 0.60
CA ASN A 114 6.59 -24.05 1.09
C ASN A 114 5.71 -23.49 -0.04
N GLY A 115 6.24 -23.42 -1.27
CA GLY A 115 5.48 -23.06 -2.47
C GLY A 115 4.37 -24.09 -2.76
N LEU A 116 4.68 -25.38 -2.77
CA LEU A 116 3.71 -26.44 -2.98
C LEU A 116 2.60 -26.47 -1.92
N LYS A 117 2.92 -26.26 -0.65
CA LYS A 117 1.91 -26.14 0.42
C LYS A 117 0.93 -24.98 0.20
N LYS A 118 1.40 -23.87 -0.37
CA LYS A 118 0.52 -22.73 -0.69
C LYS A 118 -0.43 -23.05 -1.85
N ILE A 119 0.04 -23.83 -2.85
CA ILE A 119 -0.78 -24.19 -4.02
C ILE A 119 -1.88 -25.20 -3.68
N VAL A 120 -1.66 -26.11 -2.71
CA VAL A 120 -2.62 -27.17 -2.34
C VAL A 120 -3.36 -26.84 -1.02
N GLY A 121 -3.04 -25.71 -0.39
CA GLY A 121 -3.61 -25.30 0.89
C GLY A 121 -5.07 -24.84 0.80
N LYS A 122 -5.77 -24.80 1.94
CA LYS A 122 -7.14 -24.25 2.03
C LYS A 122 -7.25 -22.84 1.48
N GLU A 123 -6.19 -22.03 1.58
CA GLU A 123 -6.13 -20.67 1.06
C GLU A 123 -6.22 -20.65 -0.48
N ALA A 124 -5.58 -21.61 -1.17
CA ALA A 124 -5.64 -21.73 -2.61
C ALA A 124 -7.06 -22.06 -3.12
N PHE A 125 -7.80 -22.89 -2.39
CA PHE A 125 -9.21 -23.18 -2.70
C PHE A 125 -10.10 -21.94 -2.58
N VAL A 126 -9.89 -21.13 -1.55
CA VAL A 126 -10.63 -19.86 -1.38
C VAL A 126 -10.28 -18.88 -2.51
N GLU A 127 -9.01 -18.82 -2.91
CA GLU A 127 -8.57 -17.96 -4.00
C GLU A 127 -9.09 -18.44 -5.36
N LEU A 128 -9.13 -19.74 -5.59
CA LEU A 128 -9.77 -20.34 -6.76
C LEU A 128 -11.27 -19.99 -6.82
N ALA A 129 -12.00 -20.15 -5.72
CA ALA A 129 -13.42 -19.82 -5.67
C ALA A 129 -13.67 -18.32 -5.96
N ARG A 130 -12.84 -17.41 -5.44
CA ARG A 130 -12.88 -15.98 -5.74
C ARG A 130 -12.61 -15.70 -7.22
N SER A 131 -11.62 -16.36 -7.80
CA SER A 131 -11.26 -16.20 -9.21
C SER A 131 -12.37 -16.70 -10.12
N LEU A 132 -13.00 -17.82 -9.80
CA LEU A 132 -14.17 -18.33 -10.52
C LEU A 132 -15.36 -17.39 -10.41
N ALA A 133 -15.64 -16.84 -9.23
CA ALA A 133 -16.70 -15.85 -9.06
C ALA A 133 -16.47 -14.60 -9.92
N LYS A 134 -15.22 -14.08 -9.96
CA LYS A 134 -14.86 -12.97 -10.86
C LYS A 134 -15.08 -13.33 -12.32
N LEU A 135 -14.66 -14.52 -12.74
CA LEU A 135 -14.82 -14.98 -14.11
C LEU A 135 -16.30 -15.03 -14.53
N VAL A 136 -17.18 -15.51 -13.64
CA VAL A 136 -18.62 -15.53 -13.89
C VAL A 136 -19.18 -14.11 -14.05
N ILE A 137 -18.79 -13.20 -13.13
CA ILE A 137 -19.20 -11.79 -13.20
C ILE A 137 -18.70 -11.15 -14.49
N LEU A 138 -17.41 -11.32 -14.81
CA LEU A 138 -16.80 -10.75 -16.02
C LEU A 138 -17.41 -11.29 -17.31
N SER A 139 -17.85 -12.56 -17.33
CA SER A 139 -18.46 -13.18 -18.50
C SER A 139 -19.93 -12.77 -18.70
N TYR A 140 -20.62 -12.44 -17.61
CA TYR A 140 -22.03 -12.06 -17.66
C TYR A 140 -22.25 -10.76 -18.47
N PHE A 141 -21.43 -9.74 -18.25
CA PHE A 141 -21.61 -8.43 -18.91
C PHE A 141 -21.42 -8.46 -20.42
N PRO A 142 -20.35 -9.07 -20.98
CA PRO A 142 -20.23 -9.21 -22.43
C PRO A 142 -21.39 -10.01 -23.04
N TYR A 143 -21.80 -11.09 -22.36
CA TYR A 143 -22.92 -11.90 -22.81
C TYR A 143 -24.25 -11.12 -22.84
N SER A 144 -24.54 -10.42 -21.73
CA SER A 144 -25.76 -9.59 -21.63
C SER A 144 -25.76 -8.47 -22.67
N LEU A 145 -24.64 -7.76 -22.82
CA LEU A 145 -24.48 -6.69 -23.79
C LEU A 145 -24.60 -7.20 -25.24
N PHE A 146 -24.00 -8.35 -25.51
CA PHE A 146 -24.12 -8.98 -26.84
C PHE A 146 -25.55 -9.32 -27.19
N LEU A 147 -26.34 -9.85 -26.26
CA LEU A 147 -27.76 -10.14 -26.50
C LEU A 147 -28.58 -8.85 -26.69
N GLU A 148 -28.31 -7.81 -25.89
CA GLU A 148 -28.98 -6.51 -25.97
C GLU A 148 -28.75 -5.83 -27.33
N GLU A 149 -27.47 -5.82 -27.76
CA GLU A 149 -27.07 -5.09 -28.96
C GLU A 149 -27.08 -5.95 -30.24
N TRP A 150 -27.44 -7.23 -30.13
CA TRP A 150 -27.50 -8.16 -31.28
C TRP A 150 -28.25 -7.61 -32.50
N PRO A 151 -29.47 -6.99 -32.36
CA PRO A 151 -30.16 -6.43 -33.50
C PRO A 151 -29.38 -5.34 -34.22
N THR A 152 -28.70 -4.47 -33.46
CA THR A 152 -27.90 -3.38 -34.03
C THR A 152 -26.62 -3.89 -34.69
N ILE A 153 -25.96 -4.88 -34.05
CA ILE A 153 -24.73 -5.51 -34.58
C ILE A 153 -25.00 -6.15 -35.95
N THR A 154 -26.13 -6.81 -36.13
CA THR A 154 -26.49 -7.42 -37.42
C THR A 154 -26.77 -6.38 -38.53
N HIS A 155 -27.13 -5.16 -38.17
CA HIS A 155 -27.35 -4.05 -39.08
C HIS A 155 -26.11 -3.17 -39.32
N LEU A 156 -24.97 -3.42 -38.69
CA LEU A 156 -23.74 -2.63 -38.86
C LEU A 156 -23.28 -2.52 -40.33
N PHE A 157 -23.57 -3.53 -41.16
CA PHE A 157 -23.22 -3.50 -42.59
C PHE A 157 -23.93 -2.39 -43.38
N HIS A 158 -25.01 -1.83 -42.82
CA HIS A 158 -25.75 -0.72 -43.44
C HIS A 158 -25.24 0.65 -42.96
N PHE A 159 -24.32 0.70 -42.00
CA PHE A 159 -23.77 1.93 -41.47
C PHE A 159 -22.63 2.44 -42.37
N THR A 160 -22.44 3.74 -42.38
CA THR A 160 -21.20 4.30 -42.91
C THR A 160 -20.01 3.88 -42.00
N LEU A 161 -18.80 3.84 -42.54
CA LEU A 161 -17.63 3.43 -41.79
C LEU A 161 -17.46 4.27 -40.51
N GLY A 162 -17.68 5.60 -40.59
CA GLY A 162 -17.61 6.50 -39.43
C GLY A 162 -18.63 6.14 -38.35
N ALA A 163 -19.89 5.96 -38.73
CA ALA A 163 -20.98 5.59 -37.80
C ALA A 163 -20.75 4.19 -37.17
N ALA A 164 -20.23 3.25 -37.95
CA ALA A 164 -19.87 1.92 -37.40
C ALA A 164 -18.73 1.99 -36.37
N LEU A 165 -17.69 2.77 -36.64
CA LEU A 165 -16.57 2.96 -35.72
C LEU A 165 -17.01 3.68 -34.43
N GLU A 166 -17.86 4.71 -34.55
CA GLU A 166 -18.40 5.44 -33.40
C GLU A 166 -19.24 4.49 -32.51
N TYR A 167 -20.13 3.71 -33.13
CA TYR A 167 -20.95 2.73 -32.40
C TYR A 167 -20.11 1.66 -31.70
N ILE A 168 -19.12 1.09 -32.39
CA ILE A 168 -18.23 0.07 -31.81
C ILE A 168 -17.43 0.67 -30.63
N SER A 169 -16.92 1.89 -30.80
CA SER A 169 -16.18 2.59 -29.74
C SER A 169 -17.05 2.81 -28.51
N TRP A 170 -18.30 3.27 -28.70
CA TRP A 170 -19.27 3.44 -27.63
C TRP A 170 -19.57 2.12 -26.91
N LEU A 171 -19.77 1.03 -27.68
CA LEU A 171 -20.05 -0.30 -27.15
C LEU A 171 -18.89 -0.84 -26.30
N ILE A 172 -17.65 -0.64 -26.74
CA ILE A 172 -16.45 -1.01 -25.98
C ILE A 172 -16.38 -0.22 -24.66
N VAL A 173 -16.59 1.10 -24.73
CA VAL A 173 -16.56 1.97 -23.53
C VAL A 173 -17.70 1.58 -22.56
N LYS A 174 -18.93 1.36 -23.06
CA LYS A 174 -20.08 0.89 -22.27
C LYS A 174 -19.73 -0.40 -21.53
N LEU A 175 -19.15 -1.37 -22.23
CA LEU A 175 -18.76 -2.67 -21.66
C LEU A 175 -17.70 -2.53 -20.57
N ILE A 176 -16.63 -1.79 -20.86
CA ILE A 176 -15.52 -1.63 -19.90
C ILE A 176 -16.00 -0.86 -18.66
N LEU A 177 -16.85 0.14 -18.81
CA LEU A 177 -17.39 0.88 -17.67
C LEU A 177 -18.35 0.02 -16.83
N GLN A 178 -19.21 -0.78 -17.43
CA GLN A 178 -20.09 -1.70 -16.70
C GLN A 178 -19.28 -2.71 -15.88
N ILE A 179 -18.31 -3.38 -16.51
CA ILE A 179 -17.43 -4.32 -15.84
C ILE A 179 -16.60 -3.60 -14.76
N GLY A 180 -16.03 -2.44 -15.12
CA GLY A 180 -15.16 -1.66 -14.23
C GLY A 180 -15.88 -1.21 -12.96
N LEU A 181 -17.11 -0.70 -13.06
CA LEU A 181 -17.89 -0.27 -11.90
C LEU A 181 -18.20 -1.45 -10.95
N VAL A 182 -18.59 -2.60 -11.49
CA VAL A 182 -18.82 -3.79 -10.66
C VAL A 182 -17.53 -4.29 -10.03
N MET A 183 -16.42 -4.26 -10.77
CA MET A 183 -15.12 -4.62 -10.24
C MET A 183 -14.60 -3.62 -9.19
N VAL A 184 -14.97 -2.35 -9.25
CA VAL A 184 -14.67 -1.39 -8.18
C VAL A 184 -15.40 -1.77 -6.89
N ILE A 185 -16.70 -2.10 -6.98
CA ILE A 185 -17.48 -2.55 -5.80
C ILE A 185 -16.85 -3.82 -5.22
N TYR A 186 -16.54 -4.80 -6.07
CA TYR A 186 -15.83 -6.02 -5.65
C TYR A 186 -14.48 -5.72 -5.02
N GLY A 187 -13.69 -4.84 -5.61
CA GLY A 187 -12.39 -4.42 -5.10
C GLY A 187 -12.45 -3.73 -3.74
N ILE A 188 -13.48 -2.93 -3.49
CA ILE A 188 -13.72 -2.33 -2.17
C ILE A 188 -13.99 -3.42 -1.13
N MET A 189 -14.83 -4.40 -1.46
CA MET A 189 -15.09 -5.55 -0.56
C MET A 189 -13.83 -6.36 -0.29
N ASP A 190 -13.03 -6.62 -1.34
CA ASP A 190 -11.75 -7.33 -1.20
C ASP A 190 -10.75 -6.53 -0.35
N TYR A 191 -10.69 -5.21 -0.50
CA TYR A 191 -9.87 -4.35 0.33
C TYR A 191 -10.27 -4.40 1.81
N ILE A 192 -11.56 -4.28 2.12
CA ILE A 192 -12.08 -4.39 3.49
C ILE A 192 -11.70 -5.76 4.08
N TRP A 193 -11.87 -6.82 3.31
CA TRP A 193 -11.48 -8.17 3.73
C TRP A 193 -9.96 -8.29 3.95
N SER A 194 -9.15 -7.71 3.07
CA SER A 194 -7.69 -7.68 3.19
C SER A 194 -7.23 -6.96 4.47
N VAL A 195 -7.86 -5.82 4.79
CA VAL A 195 -7.60 -5.07 6.03
C VAL A 195 -7.97 -5.92 7.26
N HIS A 196 -9.15 -6.54 7.25
CA HIS A 196 -9.60 -7.39 8.37
C HIS A 196 -8.64 -8.57 8.59
N ARG A 197 -8.29 -9.27 7.52
CA ARG A 197 -7.34 -10.39 7.55
C ARG A 197 -5.97 -9.96 8.05
N HIS A 198 -5.49 -8.80 7.59
CA HIS A 198 -4.20 -8.26 8.04
C HIS A 198 -4.19 -7.95 9.54
N ILE A 199 -5.26 -7.34 10.06
CA ILE A 199 -5.41 -7.09 11.51
C ILE A 199 -5.41 -8.41 12.27
N GLU A 200 -6.16 -9.42 11.82
CA GLU A 200 -6.27 -10.72 12.48
C GLU A 200 -4.92 -11.45 12.53
N GLN A 201 -4.17 -11.43 11.43
CA GLN A 201 -2.84 -12.06 11.33
C GLN A 201 -1.77 -11.38 12.19
N ASN A 202 -1.92 -10.08 12.46
CA ASN A 202 -0.98 -9.29 13.25
C ASN A 202 -1.44 -9.07 14.70
N LYS A 203 -2.52 -9.71 15.15
CA LYS A 203 -2.92 -9.71 16.57
C LYS A 203 -1.91 -10.47 17.41
N MET A 204 -1.38 -9.81 18.40
CA MET A 204 -0.49 -10.43 19.37
C MET A 204 -1.26 -11.36 20.31
N THR A 205 -0.65 -12.46 20.65
CA THR A 205 -1.16 -13.35 21.71
C THR A 205 -1.01 -12.67 23.09
N LYS A 206 -1.81 -13.10 24.07
CA LYS A 206 -1.70 -12.57 25.44
C LYS A 206 -0.30 -12.76 26.03
N GLN A 207 0.42 -13.81 25.60
CA GLN A 207 1.79 -14.06 26.04
C GLN A 207 2.77 -13.06 25.43
N GLU A 208 2.70 -12.82 24.11
CA GLU A 208 3.54 -11.84 23.42
C GLU A 208 3.36 -10.42 23.97
N VAL A 209 2.12 -10.00 24.28
CA VAL A 209 1.85 -8.70 24.92
C VAL A 209 2.51 -8.62 26.30
N LYS A 210 2.51 -9.75 27.08
CA LYS A 210 3.14 -9.80 28.39
C LYS A 210 4.66 -9.73 28.28
N GLU A 211 5.24 -10.36 27.26
CA GLU A 211 6.68 -10.33 27.01
C GLU A 211 7.13 -8.96 26.51
N GLU A 212 6.39 -8.33 25.61
CA GLU A 212 6.67 -6.97 25.14
C GLU A 212 6.61 -5.96 26.29
N ARG A 213 5.62 -6.07 27.21
CA ARG A 213 5.61 -5.25 28.42
C ARG A 213 6.82 -5.48 29.30
N LYS A 214 7.25 -6.75 29.47
CA LYS A 214 8.46 -7.05 30.22
C LYS A 214 9.73 -6.46 29.59
N GLN A 215 9.80 -6.45 28.26
CA GLN A 215 10.94 -5.88 27.52
C GLN A 215 10.95 -4.35 27.59
N SER A 216 9.80 -3.69 27.46
CA SER A 216 9.72 -2.23 27.42
C SER A 216 9.74 -1.59 28.81
N GLU A 217 9.05 -2.18 29.78
CA GLU A 217 8.92 -1.60 31.14
C GLU A 217 9.89 -2.24 32.15
N GLY A 218 10.54 -3.33 31.75
CA GLY A 218 11.34 -4.19 32.65
C GLY A 218 10.47 -5.10 33.51
N ASP A 219 11.06 -6.17 34.01
CA ASP A 219 10.34 -7.10 34.89
C ASP A 219 10.05 -6.42 36.23
N MET A 220 8.77 -6.36 36.61
CA MET A 220 8.30 -5.78 37.87
C MET A 220 9.00 -6.45 39.08
N GLN A 221 9.32 -7.72 38.99
CA GLN A 221 10.05 -8.42 40.08
C GLN A 221 11.48 -7.89 40.20
N VAL A 222 12.15 -7.61 39.07
CA VAL A 222 13.49 -7.02 39.07
C VAL A 222 13.47 -5.62 39.66
N LYS A 223 12.51 -4.78 39.26
CA LYS A 223 12.32 -3.44 39.84
C LYS A 223 12.07 -3.49 41.35
N GLN A 224 11.24 -4.44 41.81
CA GLN A 224 11.00 -4.63 43.23
C GLN A 224 12.26 -5.05 43.97
N ARG A 225 13.04 -6.00 43.44
CA ARG A 225 14.31 -6.43 44.03
C ARG A 225 15.31 -5.29 44.11
N ILE A 226 15.44 -4.49 43.05
CA ILE A 226 16.33 -3.31 43.05
C ILE A 226 15.90 -2.33 44.14
N ARG A 227 14.59 -2.00 44.25
CA ARG A 227 14.09 -1.11 45.31
C ARG A 227 14.34 -1.68 46.73
N GLN A 228 14.18 -3.00 46.87
CA GLN A 228 14.46 -3.67 48.16
C GLN A 228 15.92 -3.59 48.52
N LYS A 229 16.81 -3.84 47.55
CA LYS A 229 18.26 -3.69 47.74
C LYS A 229 18.68 -2.26 48.03
N GLN A 230 18.12 -1.29 47.37
CA GLN A 230 18.33 0.13 47.64
C GLN A 230 17.92 0.49 49.07
N ARG A 231 16.76 0.01 49.56
CA ARG A 231 16.34 0.21 50.96
C ARG A 231 17.30 -0.46 51.95
N GLU A 232 17.71 -1.71 51.71
CA GLU A 232 18.67 -2.41 52.55
C GLU A 232 20.02 -1.67 52.62
N LEU A 233 20.53 -1.16 51.50
CA LEU A 233 21.76 -0.39 51.44
C LEU A 233 21.62 0.96 52.17
N ALA A 234 20.51 1.66 51.95
CA ALA A 234 20.24 2.92 52.68
C ALA A 234 20.15 2.71 54.20
N GLN A 235 19.49 1.62 54.65
CA GLN A 235 19.44 1.28 56.07
C GLN A 235 20.81 0.96 56.65
N ARG A 236 21.67 0.21 55.92
CA ARG A 236 23.03 -0.09 56.37
C ARG A 236 23.89 1.18 56.44
N SER A 237 23.78 2.09 55.47
CA SER A 237 24.50 3.36 55.52
C SER A 237 24.05 4.20 56.70
N MET A 238 22.74 4.36 56.91
CA MET A 238 22.21 5.08 58.08
C MET A 238 22.65 4.49 59.40
N MET A 239 22.71 3.16 59.53
CA MET A 239 23.20 2.50 60.75
C MET A 239 24.70 2.69 60.92
N GLY A 240 25.49 2.82 59.83
CA GLY A 240 26.92 3.15 59.88
C GLY A 240 27.20 4.56 60.40
N ASP A 241 26.31 5.50 60.14
CA ASP A 241 26.44 6.93 60.53
C ASP A 241 25.98 7.18 61.97
N VAL A 242 25.18 6.28 62.58
CA VAL A 242 24.67 6.42 63.96
C VAL A 242 25.77 6.52 65.00
N PRO A 243 26.88 5.76 64.94
CA PRO A 243 28.01 5.91 65.91
C PRO A 243 28.71 7.27 65.83
N GLU A 244 28.62 7.98 64.73
CA GLU A 244 29.23 9.30 64.51
C GLU A 244 28.28 10.46 64.87
N ALA A 245 27.08 10.18 65.35
CA ALA A 245 26.10 11.18 65.70
C ALA A 245 26.42 11.76 67.09
N ASP A 246 26.29 13.08 67.23
CA ASP A 246 26.52 13.81 68.52
C ASP A 246 25.36 13.60 69.51
N VAL A 247 24.15 13.43 69.04
CA VAL A 247 22.95 13.20 69.85
C VAL A 247 21.95 12.27 69.16
N VAL A 248 21.37 11.34 69.91
CA VAL A 248 20.28 10.50 69.45
C VAL A 248 19.01 10.83 70.24
N VAL A 249 18.01 11.38 69.57
CA VAL A 249 16.68 11.66 70.16
C VAL A 249 15.78 10.47 69.90
N THR A 250 15.36 9.79 70.95
CA THR A 250 14.49 8.63 70.87
C THR A 250 13.05 8.97 71.24
N ASN A 251 12.12 8.62 70.40
CA ASN A 251 10.71 8.56 70.77
C ASN A 251 10.36 7.10 71.06
N PRO A 252 10.00 6.77 72.31
CA PRO A 252 9.82 5.36 72.71
C PRO A 252 8.77 4.57 71.92
N THR A 253 7.92 5.24 71.22
CA THR A 253 6.79 4.60 70.49
C THR A 253 6.94 4.55 69.00
N HIS A 254 7.89 5.31 68.38
CA HIS A 254 7.92 5.40 66.91
C HIS A 254 9.31 5.38 66.25
N PHE A 255 10.15 6.40 66.50
CA PHE A 255 11.41 6.57 65.79
C PHE A 255 12.54 7.07 66.68
N ALA A 256 13.80 6.76 66.34
CA ALA A 256 14.98 7.40 66.84
C ALA A 256 15.64 8.19 65.71
N VAL A 257 16.02 9.46 66.01
CA VAL A 257 16.71 10.33 65.04
C VAL A 257 18.11 10.64 65.58
N ALA A 258 19.11 10.25 64.82
CA ALA A 258 20.51 10.59 65.10
C ALA A 258 20.83 11.93 64.44
N LEU A 259 21.37 12.87 65.21
CA LEU A 259 21.72 14.19 64.74
C LEU A 259 23.24 14.39 64.88
N LYS A 260 23.85 14.84 63.78
CA LYS A 260 25.28 15.22 63.74
C LYS A 260 25.36 16.72 63.52
N TYR A 261 26.09 17.42 64.36
CA TYR A 261 26.28 18.86 64.24
C TYR A 261 27.49 19.14 63.33
N ASP A 262 27.24 19.77 62.22
CA ASP A 262 28.35 20.23 61.34
C ASP A 262 28.59 21.72 61.58
N ARG A 263 29.76 22.01 62.19
CA ARG A 263 30.17 23.38 62.52
C ARG A 263 30.34 24.29 61.30
N ALA A 264 30.66 23.70 60.14
CA ALA A 264 30.87 24.46 58.91
C ALA A 264 29.57 25.08 58.36
N VAL A 265 28.45 24.36 58.50
CA VAL A 265 27.13 24.81 58.04
C VAL A 265 26.49 25.79 59.05
N GLY A 266 26.78 25.63 60.35
CA GLY A 266 26.24 26.50 61.39
C GLY A 266 26.84 27.90 61.39
N SER A 267 28.02 28.12 60.79
CA SER A 267 28.66 29.44 60.70
C SER A 267 28.09 30.33 59.58
N GLU A 268 27.41 29.75 58.61
CA GLU A 268 26.77 30.52 57.53
C GLU A 268 25.33 30.98 57.85
N LEU A 269 24.72 30.41 58.89
CA LEU A 269 23.35 30.74 59.33
C LEU A 269 23.30 31.77 60.48
N GLY A 270 24.28 32.66 60.62
CA GLY A 270 24.25 33.90 61.41
C GLY A 270 23.31 33.91 62.61
N TRP A 271 23.71 33.24 63.75
CA TRP A 271 23.14 33.40 65.09
C TRP A 271 24.18 34.03 66.00
#